data_9d8e4ce2cf16824de8dc7b4a1ba00b5d
#
_entry.id   9d8e4ce2cf16824de8dc7b4a1ba00b5d
#
_cell.length_a   1.000
_cell.length_b   1.000
_cell.length_c   1.000
_cell.angle_alpha   90.00
_cell.angle_beta   90.00
_cell.angle_gamma   90.00
#
_symmetry.space_group_name_H-M   'P 1'
#
loop_
_entity.id
_entity.type
_entity.pdbx_description
1 polymer ?
#
loop_
_entity_poly.entity_id
_entity_poly.type
_entity_poly.pdbx_seq_one_letter_code
_entity_poly.pdbx_strand_id
1 'polypeptide(L)'
;MVDRISLTVDTLERMDRWHGHFFNWYDTGTLQPLYPRYVSTVDSGNLVAYLIAVRQGVLEWAHRESGDWPDGRARFHANIAAASDSMPFSDSSSTFKLESEPGVGSESGAEPEARAGSGISASVEKAVRLAERLEKMAAETDFRPLYDSEAQLLSLGYNADQNRRDDILYDLLASEARQASFLAIASGQLPVSHWFRLGRGLTRIGRNPALLSWSGTMFEYLMPALLMKTYRGSIWDSTFKAVVARQKEYARERGVPYGISESGYYAFDYDMNYQYKAFGVPGLGFQRGLEKELVLAPYAAIMALPWDIKAGMANLRRYEEIGAVGPYGFCEAVDMTASRLPEGDKHRVVRSFMAHHQGMSLLTLGNLLLERPMTERFHADPRVEAAELILQERIPEKAAVIAPQALKPGSARSAPAEDGRYIREFRHPVTDVPEVNVLSNGSFTTIVTAAGSGFIRSGGVNMTRWREDALTESHGPAVYIRDLTGGLFWSPSFYPVGSEGEGASASFGLDKAVFSRKEGGVAAVMEVFAAPEHPAEIRLIRLVNESREPRLLEITTYLELALAPPAVDDAHPAFSKLFVQTSYDGDTGALLAFRRPRSPEEKQVWGVHA
;
A
#
# COMPACT_ATOMS: atom_id res chain seq x y z
N MET A 1 -13.01 -4.85 -29.44
CA MET A 1 -12.90 -5.33 -28.04
C MET A 1 -11.95 -6.51 -27.95
N VAL A 2 -12.24 -7.62 -28.61
CA VAL A 2 -11.44 -8.87 -28.58
C VAL A 2 -9.96 -8.62 -28.87
N ASP A 3 -9.63 -7.83 -29.91
CA ASP A 3 -8.23 -7.53 -30.25
C ASP A 3 -7.46 -6.81 -29.13
N ARG A 4 -8.11 -5.84 -28.47
CA ARG A 4 -7.48 -5.10 -27.36
C ARG A 4 -7.21 -6.01 -26.17
N ILE A 5 -8.16 -6.86 -25.80
CA ILE A 5 -7.99 -7.83 -24.71
C ILE A 5 -6.91 -8.85 -25.08
N SER A 6 -6.88 -9.34 -26.34
CA SER A 6 -5.85 -10.26 -26.82
C SER A 6 -4.45 -9.66 -26.66
N LEU A 7 -4.22 -8.39 -27.03
CA LEU A 7 -2.93 -7.73 -26.86
C LEU A 7 -2.51 -7.63 -25.39
N THR A 8 -3.46 -7.40 -24.49
CA THR A 8 -3.19 -7.41 -23.04
C THR A 8 -2.78 -8.82 -22.58
N VAL A 9 -3.53 -9.85 -23.00
CA VAL A 9 -3.23 -11.24 -22.66
C VAL A 9 -1.89 -11.68 -23.25
N ASP A 10 -1.56 -11.27 -24.49
CA ASP A 10 -0.24 -11.52 -25.11
C ASP A 10 0.92 -10.95 -24.26
N THR A 11 0.69 -9.80 -23.62
CA THR A 11 1.68 -9.22 -22.71
C THR A 11 1.77 -10.01 -21.41
N LEU A 12 0.63 -10.34 -20.78
CA LEU A 12 0.59 -11.09 -19.53
C LEU A 12 1.21 -12.48 -19.65
N GLU A 13 1.03 -13.17 -20.80
CA GLU A 13 1.63 -14.50 -21.04
C GLU A 13 3.16 -14.47 -21.15
N ARG A 14 3.75 -13.34 -21.48
CA ARG A 14 5.21 -13.14 -21.57
C ARG A 14 5.85 -12.78 -20.23
N MET A 15 5.05 -12.38 -19.24
CA MET A 15 5.53 -11.99 -17.93
C MET A 15 5.85 -13.23 -17.08
N ASP A 16 6.96 -13.19 -16.35
CA ASP A 16 7.33 -14.24 -15.40
C ASP A 16 6.31 -14.36 -14.28
N ARG A 17 5.98 -15.59 -13.90
CA ARG A 17 4.99 -15.89 -12.88
C ARG A 17 5.53 -16.92 -11.89
N TRP A 18 5.10 -16.84 -10.65
CA TRP A 18 5.39 -17.82 -9.61
C TRP A 18 4.13 -18.63 -9.30
N HIS A 19 4.12 -19.94 -9.57
CA HIS A 19 2.92 -20.80 -9.43
C HIS A 19 1.66 -20.22 -10.08
N GLY A 20 1.82 -19.58 -11.24
CA GLY A 20 0.73 -18.90 -11.95
C GLY A 20 0.42 -17.47 -11.44
N HIS A 21 0.92 -17.08 -10.28
CA HIS A 21 0.77 -15.74 -9.75
C HIS A 21 1.68 -14.74 -10.42
N PHE A 22 1.22 -13.53 -10.61
CA PHE A 22 2.06 -12.40 -11.00
C PHE A 22 2.74 -11.79 -9.79
N PHE A 23 3.95 -11.25 -10.01
CA PHE A 23 4.61 -10.42 -9.01
C PHE A 23 3.96 -9.04 -8.93
N ASN A 24 4.13 -8.34 -7.82
CA ASN A 24 3.49 -7.05 -7.63
C ASN A 24 3.99 -5.98 -8.59
N TRP A 25 5.24 -6.04 -9.02
CA TRP A 25 5.84 -5.01 -9.86
C TRP A 25 6.70 -5.61 -10.97
N TYR A 26 6.61 -4.98 -12.17
CA TYR A 26 7.39 -5.32 -13.35
C TYR A 26 7.94 -4.06 -13.99
N ASP A 27 9.11 -4.16 -14.56
CA ASP A 27 9.62 -3.16 -15.49
C ASP A 27 8.80 -3.17 -16.78
N THR A 28 8.24 -2.03 -17.16
CA THR A 28 7.31 -1.94 -18.29
C THR A 28 7.99 -2.05 -19.66
N GLY A 29 9.30 -1.85 -19.74
CA GLY A 29 10.08 -1.99 -20.97
C GLY A 29 10.54 -3.42 -21.20
N THR A 30 11.00 -4.10 -20.14
CA THR A 30 11.57 -5.45 -20.21
C THR A 30 10.58 -6.56 -19.85
N LEU A 31 9.50 -6.24 -19.16
CA LEU A 31 8.53 -7.16 -18.53
C LEU A 31 9.17 -8.07 -17.48
N GLN A 32 10.35 -7.72 -16.96
CA GLN A 32 10.98 -8.45 -15.88
C GLN A 32 10.41 -8.01 -14.52
N PRO A 33 10.25 -8.94 -13.55
CA PRO A 33 9.80 -8.58 -12.23
C PRO A 33 10.84 -7.73 -11.51
N LEU A 34 10.38 -6.69 -10.80
CA LEU A 34 11.22 -5.84 -9.96
C LEU A 34 11.42 -6.45 -8.58
N TYR A 35 12.55 -6.12 -7.96
CA TYR A 35 12.88 -6.57 -6.61
C TYR A 35 12.24 -5.67 -5.54
N PRO A 36 11.77 -6.23 -4.40
CA PRO A 36 11.67 -7.67 -4.14
C PRO A 36 10.59 -8.34 -4.99
N ARG A 37 10.85 -9.57 -5.47
CA ARG A 37 9.86 -10.37 -6.21
C ARG A 37 8.82 -10.90 -5.24
N TYR A 38 7.76 -10.16 -5.10
CA TYR A 38 6.69 -10.42 -4.14
C TYR A 38 5.38 -10.75 -4.84
N VAL A 39 4.69 -11.76 -4.35
CA VAL A 39 3.35 -12.17 -4.76
C VAL A 39 2.35 -11.81 -3.67
N SER A 40 1.36 -11.01 -3.99
CA SER A 40 0.25 -10.67 -3.08
C SER A 40 -0.91 -11.64 -3.26
N THR A 41 -1.46 -12.13 -2.17
CA THR A 41 -2.64 -13.00 -2.18
C THR A 41 -3.88 -12.26 -2.68
N VAL A 42 -4.06 -11.00 -2.27
CA VAL A 42 -5.22 -10.17 -2.67
C VAL A 42 -5.18 -9.85 -4.15
N ASP A 43 -4.02 -9.38 -4.65
CA ASP A 43 -3.88 -9.02 -6.06
C ASP A 43 -4.07 -10.21 -6.97
N SER A 44 -3.55 -11.39 -6.56
CA SER A 44 -3.78 -12.65 -7.26
C SER A 44 -5.25 -13.04 -7.29
N GLY A 45 -5.95 -12.93 -6.17
CA GLY A 45 -7.39 -13.20 -6.08
C GLY A 45 -8.21 -12.26 -6.96
N ASN A 46 -7.87 -10.98 -6.96
CA ASN A 46 -8.53 -9.98 -7.80
C ASN A 46 -8.30 -10.27 -9.28
N LEU A 47 -7.07 -10.53 -9.69
CA LEU A 47 -6.76 -10.83 -11.09
C LEU A 47 -7.55 -12.04 -11.58
N VAL A 48 -7.54 -13.16 -10.83
CA VAL A 48 -8.27 -14.38 -11.21
C VAL A 48 -9.77 -14.11 -11.34
N ALA A 49 -10.36 -13.35 -10.40
CA ALA A 49 -11.78 -12.99 -10.46
C ALA A 49 -12.12 -12.18 -11.73
N TYR A 50 -11.27 -11.22 -12.08
CA TYR A 50 -11.47 -10.42 -13.30
C TYR A 50 -11.20 -11.24 -14.57
N LEU A 51 -10.24 -12.17 -14.59
CA LEU A 51 -10.04 -13.09 -15.72
C LEU A 51 -11.30 -13.92 -16.00
N ILE A 52 -11.93 -14.46 -14.94
CA ILE A 52 -13.19 -15.22 -15.03
C ILE A 52 -14.32 -14.33 -15.59
N ALA A 53 -14.50 -13.12 -15.04
CA ALA A 53 -15.56 -12.20 -15.47
C ALA A 53 -15.35 -11.72 -16.92
N VAL A 54 -14.12 -11.42 -17.32
CA VAL A 54 -13.77 -11.01 -18.70
C VAL A 54 -13.95 -12.17 -19.67
N ARG A 55 -13.51 -13.38 -19.29
CA ARG A 55 -13.74 -14.60 -20.07
C ARG A 55 -15.23 -14.77 -20.40
N GLN A 56 -16.09 -14.68 -19.40
CA GLN A 56 -17.53 -14.79 -19.60
C GLN A 56 -18.06 -13.69 -20.53
N GLY A 57 -17.59 -12.44 -20.37
CA GLY A 57 -17.97 -11.34 -21.26
C GLY A 57 -17.53 -11.55 -22.73
N VAL A 58 -16.38 -12.18 -22.94
CA VAL A 58 -15.89 -12.55 -24.29
C VAL A 58 -16.75 -13.65 -24.89
N LEU A 59 -17.16 -14.65 -24.11
CA LEU A 59 -18.07 -15.72 -24.55
C LEU A 59 -19.47 -15.16 -24.88
N GLU A 60 -20.03 -14.29 -24.05
CA GLU A 60 -21.29 -13.60 -24.34
C GLU A 60 -21.23 -12.81 -25.64
N TRP A 61 -20.11 -12.12 -25.89
CA TRP A 61 -19.91 -11.40 -27.13
C TRP A 61 -19.87 -12.37 -28.34
N ALA A 62 -19.14 -13.50 -28.23
CA ALA A 62 -19.04 -14.50 -29.29
C ALA A 62 -20.42 -15.10 -29.64
N HIS A 63 -21.22 -15.45 -28.63
CA HIS A 63 -22.58 -15.95 -28.82
C HIS A 63 -23.51 -14.93 -29.48
N ARG A 64 -23.37 -13.63 -29.18
CA ARG A 64 -24.15 -12.59 -29.86
C ARG A 64 -23.79 -12.42 -31.32
N GLU A 65 -22.52 -12.50 -31.65
CA GLU A 65 -22.03 -12.39 -33.03
C GLU A 65 -22.39 -13.66 -33.87
N SER A 66 -22.44 -14.85 -33.26
CA SER A 66 -22.87 -16.07 -33.95
C SER A 66 -24.38 -16.15 -34.20
N GLY A 67 -25.18 -15.28 -33.61
CA GLY A 67 -26.64 -15.31 -33.73
C GLY A 67 -27.35 -16.31 -32.79
N ASP A 68 -26.60 -17.01 -31.95
CA ASP A 68 -27.14 -18.04 -31.03
C ASP A 68 -27.69 -17.45 -29.71
N TRP A 69 -27.74 -16.13 -29.58
CA TRP A 69 -28.18 -15.45 -28.34
C TRP A 69 -29.69 -15.14 -28.42
N PRO A 70 -30.52 -15.67 -27.49
CA PRO A 70 -31.92 -15.28 -27.40
C PRO A 70 -32.05 -13.82 -26.95
N ASP A 71 -32.66 -12.99 -27.76
CA ASP A 71 -33.14 -11.59 -27.58
C ASP A 71 -32.63 -10.80 -26.35
N GLY A 72 -31.31 -10.59 -26.24
CA GLY A 72 -30.74 -9.65 -25.25
C GLY A 72 -30.74 -8.17 -25.69
N ARG A 73 -30.98 -7.88 -26.98
CA ARG A 73 -30.99 -6.50 -27.50
C ARG A 73 -32.13 -5.65 -26.94
N ALA A 74 -33.31 -6.22 -26.74
CA ALA A 74 -34.47 -5.50 -26.23
C ALA A 74 -34.29 -5.03 -24.77
N ARG A 75 -33.64 -5.82 -23.92
CA ARG A 75 -33.38 -5.45 -22.51
C ARG A 75 -32.35 -4.35 -22.36
N PHE A 76 -31.28 -4.37 -23.17
CA PHE A 76 -30.20 -3.36 -23.08
C PHE A 76 -30.67 -1.95 -23.44
N HIS A 77 -31.45 -1.81 -24.52
CA HIS A 77 -32.00 -0.52 -24.95
C HIS A 77 -33.14 -0.04 -24.04
N ALA A 78 -33.97 -0.94 -23.52
CA ALA A 78 -35.02 -0.59 -22.58
C ALA A 78 -34.46 -0.07 -21.24
N ASN A 79 -33.35 -0.62 -20.79
CA ASN A 79 -32.73 -0.21 -19.52
C ASN A 79 -32.01 1.13 -19.61
N ILE A 80 -31.39 1.47 -20.75
CA ILE A 80 -30.84 2.81 -20.99
C ILE A 80 -31.98 3.85 -21.06
N ALA A 81 -33.08 3.54 -21.73
CA ALA A 81 -34.25 4.40 -21.78
C ALA A 81 -34.92 4.60 -20.41
N ALA A 82 -35.11 3.51 -19.64
CA ALA A 82 -35.66 3.58 -18.29
C ALA A 82 -34.74 4.31 -17.28
N ALA A 83 -33.43 4.22 -17.44
CA ALA A 83 -32.47 4.97 -16.63
C ALA A 83 -32.48 6.46 -16.99
N SER A 84 -32.73 6.84 -18.25
CA SER A 84 -32.88 8.24 -18.66
C SER A 84 -34.20 8.87 -18.18
N ASP A 85 -35.28 8.08 -18.12
CA ASP A 85 -36.61 8.57 -17.67
C ASP A 85 -36.73 8.67 -16.13
N SER A 86 -35.87 7.99 -15.37
CA SER A 86 -35.89 8.01 -13.92
C SER A 86 -34.97 9.07 -13.28
N MET A 87 -34.25 9.84 -14.06
CA MET A 87 -33.42 10.96 -13.58
C MET A 87 -34.22 12.26 -13.62
N PRO A 88 -34.51 12.91 -12.48
CA PRO A 88 -35.08 14.25 -12.49
C PRO A 88 -33.98 15.27 -12.81
N PHE A 89 -33.70 15.46 -14.10
CA PHE A 89 -32.95 16.63 -14.58
C PHE A 89 -33.92 17.76 -14.84
N SER A 90 -34.02 18.70 -13.92
CA SER A 90 -34.58 20.02 -14.20
C SER A 90 -33.46 20.96 -14.66
N ASP A 91 -33.57 21.37 -15.90
CA ASP A 91 -33.01 22.55 -16.54
C ASP A 91 -31.71 23.17 -16.00
N SER A 92 -30.61 22.89 -16.67
CA SER A 92 -29.71 23.93 -17.15
C SER A 92 -28.97 23.44 -18.40
N SER A 93 -29.24 24.14 -19.47
CA SER A 93 -28.80 23.92 -20.85
C SER A 93 -27.29 23.84 -21.00
N SER A 94 -26.76 22.67 -21.29
CA SER A 94 -25.63 22.51 -22.18
C SER A 94 -25.79 21.20 -22.95
N THR A 95 -26.36 21.35 -24.14
CA THR A 95 -26.59 20.28 -25.09
C THR A 95 -25.25 19.82 -25.67
N PHE A 96 -24.75 18.69 -25.25
CA PHE A 96 -23.77 17.97 -26.05
C PHE A 96 -24.51 17.29 -27.19
N LYS A 97 -24.47 17.92 -28.37
CA LYS A 97 -24.88 17.32 -29.65
C LYS A 97 -23.76 16.37 -30.09
N LEU A 98 -24.07 15.09 -30.12
CA LEU A 98 -23.35 14.15 -30.98
C LEU A 98 -23.75 14.51 -32.41
N GLU A 99 -22.82 15.05 -33.17
CA GLU A 99 -22.98 15.22 -34.62
C GLU A 99 -22.96 13.85 -35.28
N SER A 100 -24.08 13.48 -35.87
CA SER A 100 -24.20 12.37 -36.81
C SER A 100 -23.59 12.79 -38.14
N GLU A 101 -22.59 12.10 -38.64
CA GLU A 101 -22.06 12.29 -39.98
C GLU A 101 -23.11 12.03 -41.05
N PRO A 102 -23.07 12.77 -42.16
CA PRO A 102 -24.11 12.73 -43.18
C PRO A 102 -24.03 11.47 -44.04
N GLY A 103 -25.22 10.94 -44.36
CA GLY A 103 -25.39 9.78 -45.19
C GLY A 103 -24.84 9.94 -46.59
N VAL A 104 -24.12 8.93 -47.05
CA VAL A 104 -23.78 8.73 -48.46
C VAL A 104 -24.88 7.89 -49.12
N GLY A 105 -25.31 8.39 -50.29
CA GLY A 105 -26.44 7.95 -51.04
C GLY A 105 -26.39 6.47 -51.50
N SER A 106 -27.58 5.96 -51.69
CA SER A 106 -27.89 4.66 -52.26
C SER A 106 -27.45 4.56 -53.73
N GLU A 107 -26.57 3.62 -54.06
CA GLU A 107 -26.53 3.00 -55.39
C GLU A 107 -26.68 1.49 -55.27
N SER A 108 -27.61 1.02 -56.02
CA SER A 108 -28.09 -0.36 -56.15
C SER A 108 -27.10 -1.25 -56.92
N GLY A 109 -26.92 -2.48 -56.43
CA GLY A 109 -26.60 -3.59 -57.32
C GLY A 109 -25.36 -4.39 -56.92
N ALA A 110 -25.61 -5.60 -56.53
CA ALA A 110 -24.78 -6.83 -56.53
C ALA A 110 -24.59 -7.46 -55.17
N GLU A 111 -25.00 -8.71 -55.06
CA GLU A 111 -24.95 -9.57 -53.89
C GLU A 111 -23.57 -9.63 -53.23
N PRO A 112 -23.54 -9.57 -51.90
CA PRO A 112 -22.38 -10.06 -51.13
C PRO A 112 -22.78 -10.98 -49.97
N GLU A 113 -23.52 -12.03 -50.25
CA GLU A 113 -23.85 -13.01 -49.17
C GLU A 113 -22.72 -13.97 -48.78
N ALA A 114 -21.65 -14.08 -49.58
CA ALA A 114 -20.55 -15.03 -49.28
C ALA A 114 -19.38 -14.49 -48.46
N ARG A 115 -19.25 -13.17 -48.27
CA ARG A 115 -18.12 -12.57 -47.53
C ARG A 115 -18.42 -12.20 -46.07
N ALA A 116 -19.67 -11.99 -45.71
CA ALA A 116 -20.04 -11.64 -44.34
C ALA A 116 -19.96 -12.87 -43.40
N GLY A 117 -20.28 -14.07 -43.87
CA GLY A 117 -20.23 -15.29 -43.08
C GLY A 117 -18.81 -15.73 -42.67
N SER A 118 -17.80 -15.52 -43.51
CA SER A 118 -16.42 -15.91 -43.20
C SER A 118 -15.74 -14.95 -42.19
N GLY A 119 -16.11 -13.69 -42.19
CA GLY A 119 -15.55 -12.70 -41.26
C GLY A 119 -16.12 -12.80 -39.83
N ILE A 120 -17.41 -13.11 -39.71
CA ILE A 120 -18.07 -13.33 -38.41
C ILE A 120 -17.53 -14.62 -37.79
N SER A 121 -17.36 -15.70 -38.52
CA SER A 121 -16.79 -16.97 -38.06
C SER A 121 -15.36 -16.78 -37.52
N ALA A 122 -14.49 -16.07 -38.22
CA ALA A 122 -13.12 -15.80 -37.79
C ALA A 122 -13.04 -14.96 -36.49
N SER A 123 -13.92 -13.96 -36.34
CA SER A 123 -14.01 -13.16 -35.13
C SER A 123 -14.50 -13.93 -33.91
N VAL A 124 -15.49 -14.82 -34.12
CA VAL A 124 -16.01 -15.70 -33.07
C VAL A 124 -14.94 -16.71 -32.63
N GLU A 125 -14.25 -17.35 -33.59
CA GLU A 125 -13.14 -18.26 -33.25
C GLU A 125 -12.03 -17.56 -32.46
N LYS A 126 -11.68 -16.30 -32.81
CA LYS A 126 -10.70 -15.52 -32.07
C LYS A 126 -11.16 -15.25 -30.63
N ALA A 127 -12.44 -14.96 -30.43
CA ALA A 127 -13.01 -14.75 -29.11
C ALA A 127 -12.99 -16.04 -28.27
N VAL A 128 -13.34 -17.17 -28.86
CA VAL A 128 -13.29 -18.48 -28.18
C VAL A 128 -11.85 -18.79 -27.74
N ARG A 129 -10.88 -18.66 -28.66
CA ARG A 129 -9.46 -18.84 -28.31
C ARG A 129 -8.99 -17.89 -27.20
N LEU A 130 -9.44 -16.64 -27.21
CA LEU A 130 -9.14 -15.69 -26.13
C LEU A 130 -9.75 -16.16 -24.80
N ALA A 131 -10.98 -16.64 -24.80
CA ALA A 131 -11.64 -17.16 -23.60
C ALA A 131 -10.90 -18.39 -23.03
N GLU A 132 -10.38 -19.29 -23.88
CA GLU A 132 -9.56 -20.42 -23.46
C GLU A 132 -8.24 -19.98 -22.81
N ARG A 133 -7.59 -18.95 -23.33
CA ARG A 133 -6.35 -18.38 -22.76
C ARG A 133 -6.61 -17.75 -21.40
N LEU A 134 -7.70 -17.00 -21.26
CA LEU A 134 -8.12 -16.41 -19.98
C LEU A 134 -8.41 -17.50 -18.93
N GLU A 135 -9.11 -18.57 -19.34
CA GLU A 135 -9.38 -19.73 -18.48
C GLU A 135 -8.09 -20.42 -18.04
N LYS A 136 -7.16 -20.68 -18.97
CA LYS A 136 -5.87 -21.28 -18.68
C LYS A 136 -5.10 -20.44 -17.64
N MET A 137 -5.03 -19.13 -17.82
CA MET A 137 -4.33 -18.23 -16.91
C MET A 137 -4.96 -18.24 -15.51
N ALA A 138 -6.27 -18.23 -15.41
CA ALA A 138 -6.99 -18.32 -14.15
C ALA A 138 -6.76 -19.67 -13.44
N ALA A 139 -6.79 -20.78 -14.20
CA ALA A 139 -6.62 -22.14 -13.67
C ALA A 139 -5.17 -22.46 -13.24
N GLU A 140 -4.17 -21.81 -13.86
CA GLU A 140 -2.76 -21.97 -13.50
C GLU A 140 -2.39 -21.29 -12.17
N THR A 141 -3.21 -20.37 -11.66
CA THR A 141 -2.94 -19.67 -10.39
C THR A 141 -3.23 -20.59 -9.20
N ASP A 142 -2.18 -20.98 -8.47
CA ASP A 142 -2.25 -21.93 -7.36
C ASP A 142 -2.13 -21.25 -6.00
N PHE A 143 -3.24 -21.13 -5.26
CA PHE A 143 -3.28 -20.52 -3.93
C PHE A 143 -2.75 -21.40 -2.81
N ARG A 144 -2.50 -22.69 -3.03
CA ARG A 144 -2.05 -23.64 -1.98
C ARG A 144 -0.71 -23.23 -1.35
N PRO A 145 0.29 -22.72 -2.10
CA PRO A 145 1.55 -22.25 -1.50
C PRO A 145 1.38 -21.04 -0.56
N LEU A 146 0.31 -20.26 -0.73
CA LEU A 146 -0.02 -19.10 0.11
C LEU A 146 -0.84 -19.48 1.35
N TYR A 147 -1.25 -20.75 1.46
CA TYR A 147 -2.10 -21.23 2.55
C TYR A 147 -1.29 -21.82 3.71
N ASP A 148 -1.59 -21.34 4.90
CA ASP A 148 -1.09 -21.93 6.15
C ASP A 148 -2.04 -23.03 6.60
N SER A 149 -1.58 -24.29 6.52
CA SER A 149 -2.41 -25.45 6.83
C SER A 149 -2.66 -25.62 8.34
N GLU A 150 -1.80 -25.09 9.21
CA GLU A 150 -1.96 -25.15 10.66
C GLU A 150 -2.97 -24.09 11.13
N ALA A 151 -2.80 -22.86 10.72
CA ALA A 151 -3.74 -21.78 11.00
C ALA A 151 -5.04 -21.90 10.18
N GLN A 152 -5.02 -22.61 9.05
CA GLN A 152 -6.09 -22.70 8.06
C GLN A 152 -6.46 -21.35 7.44
N LEU A 153 -5.47 -20.50 7.18
CA LEU A 153 -5.64 -19.15 6.66
C LEU A 153 -4.68 -18.87 5.50
N LEU A 154 -5.03 -17.92 4.64
CA LEU A 154 -4.14 -17.39 3.62
C LEU A 154 -3.20 -16.35 4.21
N SER A 155 -1.92 -16.36 3.80
CA SER A 155 -0.94 -15.34 4.13
C SER A 155 -1.15 -14.07 3.32
N LEU A 156 -0.53 -12.96 3.76
CA LEU A 156 -0.49 -11.72 2.97
C LEU A 156 0.11 -11.95 1.59
N GLY A 157 1.16 -12.77 1.51
CA GLY A 157 1.82 -13.08 0.27
C GLY A 157 3.04 -13.97 0.42
N TYR A 158 3.88 -13.94 -0.60
CA TYR A 158 5.09 -14.73 -0.70
C TYR A 158 6.25 -13.93 -1.29
N ASN A 159 7.36 -13.90 -0.60
CA ASN A 159 8.59 -13.32 -1.09
C ASN A 159 9.42 -14.41 -1.82
N ALA A 160 9.46 -14.34 -3.16
CA ALA A 160 10.14 -15.34 -3.98
C ALA A 160 11.67 -15.24 -3.89
N ASP A 161 12.23 -14.08 -3.55
CA ASP A 161 13.67 -13.91 -3.38
C ASP A 161 14.18 -14.56 -2.10
N GLN A 162 13.38 -14.50 -1.04
CA GLN A 162 13.67 -15.13 0.25
C GLN A 162 13.13 -16.56 0.34
N ASN A 163 12.38 -17.02 -0.67
CA ASN A 163 11.67 -18.30 -0.69
C ASN A 163 10.83 -18.50 0.57
N ARG A 164 10.10 -17.45 0.98
CA ARG A 164 9.38 -17.41 2.25
C ARG A 164 7.98 -16.83 2.09
N ARG A 165 7.01 -17.53 2.68
CA ARG A 165 5.66 -17.01 2.89
C ARG A 165 5.66 -16.02 4.05
N ASP A 166 4.82 -14.97 3.96
CA ASP A 166 4.62 -14.04 5.07
C ASP A 166 4.02 -14.74 6.30
N ASP A 167 4.46 -14.33 7.47
CA ASP A 167 3.95 -14.84 8.75
C ASP A 167 2.60 -14.21 9.14
N ILE A 168 2.27 -13.06 8.52
CA ILE A 168 0.99 -12.38 8.74
C ILE A 168 -0.08 -13.03 7.86
N LEU A 169 -1.23 -13.32 8.45
CA LEU A 169 -2.33 -14.05 7.81
C LEU A 169 -3.58 -13.17 7.70
N TYR A 170 -4.37 -13.38 6.65
CA TYR A 170 -5.70 -12.81 6.53
C TYR A 170 -6.68 -13.60 7.40
N ASP A 171 -6.97 -13.08 8.57
CA ASP A 171 -7.75 -13.75 9.61
C ASP A 171 -9.19 -13.24 9.75
N LEU A 172 -9.58 -12.18 9.03
CA LEU A 172 -10.91 -11.60 9.09
C LEU A 172 -11.71 -11.83 7.81
N LEU A 173 -13.01 -12.14 7.98
CA LEU A 173 -13.94 -12.24 6.86
C LEU A 173 -14.17 -10.87 6.20
N ALA A 174 -14.21 -9.78 6.97
CA ALA A 174 -14.28 -8.42 6.44
C ALA A 174 -12.90 -7.94 6.01
N SER A 175 -12.46 -8.43 4.88
CA SER A 175 -11.21 -8.09 4.22
C SER A 175 -11.42 -8.16 2.71
N GLU A 176 -10.62 -7.42 1.97
CA GLU A 176 -10.51 -7.55 0.52
C GLU A 176 -10.04 -8.96 0.10
N ALA A 177 -9.24 -9.62 0.94
CA ALA A 177 -8.75 -10.98 0.72
C ALA A 177 -9.86 -12.06 0.67
N ARG A 178 -11.09 -11.74 1.12
CA ARG A 178 -12.21 -12.70 1.05
C ARG A 178 -12.51 -13.14 -0.38
N GLN A 179 -12.19 -12.32 -1.40
CA GLN A 179 -12.36 -12.71 -2.80
C GLN A 179 -11.37 -13.80 -3.20
N ALA A 180 -10.09 -13.71 -2.78
CA ALA A 180 -9.09 -14.76 -2.96
C ALA A 180 -9.48 -16.04 -2.21
N SER A 181 -9.93 -15.92 -0.96
CA SER A 181 -10.44 -17.05 -0.16
C SER A 181 -11.62 -17.75 -0.84
N PHE A 182 -12.58 -17.00 -1.32
CA PHE A 182 -13.74 -17.52 -2.04
C PHE A 182 -13.34 -18.28 -3.31
N LEU A 183 -12.45 -17.68 -4.13
CA LEU A 183 -11.96 -18.30 -5.37
C LEU A 183 -11.16 -19.56 -5.14
N ALA A 184 -10.27 -19.56 -4.15
CA ALA A 184 -9.47 -20.74 -3.81
C ALA A 184 -10.35 -21.92 -3.36
N ILE A 185 -11.46 -21.63 -2.68
CA ILE A 185 -12.48 -22.64 -2.33
C ILE A 185 -13.28 -23.06 -3.57
N ALA A 186 -13.78 -22.11 -4.37
CA ALA A 186 -14.57 -22.39 -5.57
C ALA A 186 -13.80 -23.23 -6.59
N SER A 187 -12.48 -23.00 -6.72
CA SER A 187 -11.60 -23.80 -7.57
C SER A 187 -11.14 -25.15 -6.96
N GLY A 188 -11.61 -25.48 -5.76
CA GLY A 188 -11.24 -26.73 -5.05
C GLY A 188 -9.81 -26.79 -4.53
N GLN A 189 -9.09 -25.67 -4.50
CA GLN A 189 -7.72 -25.62 -4.03
C GLN A 189 -7.64 -25.59 -2.49
N LEU A 190 -8.61 -24.96 -1.83
CA LEU A 190 -8.71 -24.89 -0.38
C LEU A 190 -10.02 -25.54 0.12
N PRO A 191 -10.01 -26.09 1.35
CA PRO A 191 -11.21 -26.66 1.94
C PRO A 191 -12.20 -25.56 2.35
N VAL A 192 -13.50 -25.87 2.32
CA VAL A 192 -14.56 -24.93 2.77
C VAL A 192 -14.38 -24.51 4.24
N SER A 193 -13.71 -25.35 5.07
CA SER A 193 -13.39 -25.00 6.48
C SER A 193 -12.57 -23.71 6.59
N HIS A 194 -11.74 -23.37 5.59
CA HIS A 194 -11.03 -22.09 5.54
C HIS A 194 -11.98 -20.89 5.66
N TRP A 195 -13.12 -20.90 4.95
CA TRP A 195 -14.10 -19.80 5.04
C TRP A 195 -14.62 -19.59 6.45
N PHE A 196 -14.89 -20.68 7.16
CA PHE A 196 -15.39 -20.63 8.53
C PHE A 196 -14.30 -20.34 9.57
N ARG A 197 -13.03 -20.41 9.19
CA ARG A 197 -11.91 -20.01 10.02
C ARG A 197 -11.74 -18.49 10.09
N LEU A 198 -12.14 -17.75 9.05
CA LEU A 198 -12.10 -16.29 9.01
C LEU A 198 -12.94 -15.70 10.15
N GLY A 199 -12.37 -14.76 10.87
CA GLY A 199 -12.99 -14.10 12.03
C GLY A 199 -14.21 -13.25 11.67
N ARG A 200 -15.25 -13.31 12.50
CA ARG A 200 -16.52 -12.58 12.33
C ARG A 200 -16.79 -11.67 13.52
N GLY A 201 -15.82 -10.79 13.81
CA GLY A 201 -16.03 -9.72 14.79
C GLY A 201 -17.18 -8.83 14.34
N LEU A 202 -18.23 -8.70 15.17
CA LEU A 202 -19.40 -7.87 14.86
C LEU A 202 -19.40 -6.60 15.70
N THR A 203 -19.69 -5.48 15.08
CA THR A 203 -20.03 -4.22 15.71
C THR A 203 -21.50 -3.85 15.40
N ARG A 204 -21.98 -2.76 15.96
CA ARG A 204 -23.32 -2.25 15.67
C ARG A 204 -23.28 -0.77 15.33
N ILE A 205 -23.78 -0.42 14.16
CA ILE A 205 -23.95 0.96 13.69
C ILE A 205 -25.45 1.27 13.66
N GLY A 206 -25.92 2.09 14.60
CA GLY A 206 -27.33 2.28 14.81
C GLY A 206 -28.03 0.94 15.14
N ARG A 207 -28.95 0.50 14.28
CA ARG A 207 -29.67 -0.78 14.43
C ARG A 207 -29.03 -1.94 13.62
N ASN A 208 -28.08 -1.64 12.74
CA ASN A 208 -27.52 -2.61 11.82
C ASN A 208 -26.22 -3.21 12.40
N PRO A 209 -26.13 -4.54 12.56
CA PRO A 209 -24.87 -5.19 12.84
C PRO A 209 -23.98 -5.17 11.60
N ALA A 210 -22.67 -5.04 11.81
CA ALA A 210 -21.65 -5.02 10.77
C ALA A 210 -20.44 -5.83 11.19
N LEU A 211 -19.81 -6.50 10.24
CA LEU A 211 -18.49 -7.09 10.43
C LEU A 211 -17.45 -5.99 10.65
N LEU A 212 -16.52 -6.23 11.55
CA LEU A 212 -15.33 -5.40 11.75
C LEU A 212 -14.23 -5.88 10.80
N SER A 213 -13.56 -4.94 10.14
CA SER A 213 -12.33 -5.16 9.39
C SER A 213 -11.10 -4.76 10.21
N TRP A 214 -9.91 -4.87 9.65
CA TRP A 214 -8.69 -4.41 10.32
C TRP A 214 -8.61 -2.88 10.35
N SER A 215 -8.70 -2.25 9.19
CA SER A 215 -8.46 -0.80 9.03
C SER A 215 -9.75 0.02 8.99
N GLY A 216 -10.91 -0.60 8.74
CA GLY A 216 -12.20 0.11 8.63
C GLY A 216 -12.33 0.93 7.35
N THR A 217 -11.60 0.57 6.29
CA THR A 217 -11.62 1.25 4.99
C THR A 217 -12.83 0.83 4.16
N MET A 218 -13.30 1.69 3.27
CA MET A 218 -14.33 1.29 2.31
C MET A 218 -13.82 0.23 1.32
N PHE A 219 -12.53 0.23 1.02
CA PHE A 219 -11.88 -0.75 0.15
C PHE A 219 -12.07 -2.18 0.67
N GLU A 220 -11.69 -2.45 1.93
CA GLU A 220 -11.83 -3.78 2.56
C GLU A 220 -13.26 -4.32 2.45
N TYR A 221 -14.25 -3.44 2.55
CA TYR A 221 -15.65 -3.84 2.50
C TYR A 221 -16.20 -3.97 1.09
N LEU A 222 -16.03 -2.95 0.24
CA LEU A 222 -16.81 -2.76 -0.97
C LEU A 222 -16.13 -3.30 -2.24
N MET A 223 -14.79 -3.39 -2.28
CA MET A 223 -14.10 -3.87 -3.47
C MET A 223 -14.55 -5.27 -3.90
N PRO A 224 -14.62 -6.28 -3.04
CA PRO A 224 -15.12 -7.59 -3.46
C PRO A 224 -16.59 -7.60 -3.92
N ALA A 225 -17.42 -6.66 -3.44
CA ALA A 225 -18.82 -6.55 -3.86
C ALA A 225 -18.98 -6.08 -5.33
N LEU A 226 -17.91 -5.67 -5.99
CA LEU A 226 -17.91 -5.36 -7.43
C LEU A 226 -18.17 -6.61 -8.27
N LEU A 227 -17.74 -7.78 -7.81
CA LEU A 227 -17.92 -9.07 -8.48
C LEU A 227 -18.77 -10.05 -7.68
N MET A 228 -18.61 -10.10 -6.36
CA MET A 228 -19.31 -11.06 -5.50
C MET A 228 -20.75 -10.63 -5.22
N LYS A 229 -21.73 -11.52 -5.43
CA LYS A 229 -23.15 -11.28 -5.14
C LYS A 229 -23.38 -10.99 -3.65
N THR A 230 -24.29 -10.06 -3.40
CA THR A 230 -24.79 -9.74 -2.05
C THR A 230 -26.23 -10.18 -1.94
N TYR A 231 -26.52 -11.12 -1.05
CA TYR A 231 -27.85 -11.67 -0.85
C TYR A 231 -28.60 -10.89 0.22
N ARG A 232 -29.87 -10.58 -0.04
CA ARG A 232 -30.73 -9.85 0.90
C ARG A 232 -30.84 -10.58 2.24
N GLY A 233 -30.59 -9.89 3.34
CA GLY A 233 -30.64 -10.44 4.69
C GLY A 233 -29.41 -11.27 5.08
N SER A 234 -28.37 -11.32 4.23
CA SER A 234 -27.08 -11.88 4.59
C SER A 234 -26.30 -10.95 5.52
N ILE A 235 -25.22 -11.47 6.10
CA ILE A 235 -24.29 -10.70 6.92
C ILE A 235 -23.69 -9.51 6.12
N TRP A 236 -23.47 -9.70 4.80
CA TRP A 236 -22.94 -8.68 3.92
C TRP A 236 -23.95 -7.57 3.61
N ASP A 237 -25.21 -7.91 3.38
CA ASP A 237 -26.27 -6.91 3.15
C ASP A 237 -26.40 -5.96 4.36
N SER A 238 -26.34 -6.50 5.58
CA SER A 238 -26.33 -5.70 6.80
C SER A 238 -25.04 -4.89 6.95
N THR A 239 -23.89 -5.52 6.71
CA THR A 239 -22.55 -4.87 6.83
C THR A 239 -22.42 -3.69 5.89
N PHE A 240 -22.74 -3.83 4.61
CA PHE A 240 -22.60 -2.74 3.64
C PHE A 240 -23.50 -1.54 3.98
N LYS A 241 -24.74 -1.79 4.36
CA LYS A 241 -25.66 -0.72 4.83
C LYS A 241 -25.09 0.01 6.04
N ALA A 242 -24.53 -0.72 6.98
CA ALA A 242 -23.93 -0.16 8.19
C ALA A 242 -22.65 0.63 7.91
N VAL A 243 -21.76 0.09 7.05
CA VAL A 243 -20.51 0.75 6.66
C VAL A 243 -20.78 2.08 5.97
N VAL A 244 -21.67 2.11 4.97
CA VAL A 244 -22.02 3.35 4.27
C VAL A 244 -22.71 4.35 5.21
N ALA A 245 -23.58 3.88 6.12
CA ALA A 245 -24.19 4.74 7.13
C ALA A 245 -23.14 5.36 8.08
N ARG A 246 -22.18 4.57 8.56
CA ARG A 246 -21.12 5.06 9.47
C ARG A 246 -20.18 6.03 8.76
N GLN A 247 -19.81 5.78 7.52
CA GLN A 247 -19.00 6.70 6.70
C GLN A 247 -19.70 8.06 6.57
N LYS A 248 -21.00 8.06 6.28
CA LYS A 248 -21.81 9.28 6.16
C LYS A 248 -21.93 10.02 7.49
N GLU A 249 -22.13 9.29 8.58
CA GLU A 249 -22.23 9.84 9.94
C GLU A 249 -20.91 10.50 10.35
N TYR A 250 -19.79 9.79 10.20
CA TYR A 250 -18.48 10.30 10.57
C TYR A 250 -18.06 11.51 9.73
N ALA A 251 -18.33 11.48 8.43
CA ALA A 251 -18.08 12.62 7.55
C ALA A 251 -18.90 13.86 7.95
N ARG A 252 -20.16 13.67 8.38
CA ARG A 252 -21.02 14.75 8.90
C ARG A 252 -20.47 15.32 10.21
N GLU A 253 -20.01 14.45 11.13
CA GLU A 253 -19.35 14.86 12.38
C GLU A 253 -18.12 15.74 12.12
N ARG A 254 -17.38 15.44 11.05
CA ARG A 254 -16.18 16.17 10.62
C ARG A 254 -16.46 17.35 9.67
N GLY A 255 -17.68 17.53 9.17
CA GLY A 255 -18.04 18.57 8.22
C GLY A 255 -17.47 18.38 6.80
N VAL A 256 -17.09 17.15 6.42
CA VAL A 256 -16.38 16.82 5.18
C VAL A 256 -17.22 15.89 4.26
N PRO A 257 -16.85 15.70 2.97
CA PRO A 257 -17.36 14.59 2.16
C PRO A 257 -17.04 13.23 2.78
N TYR A 258 -17.89 12.21 2.58
CA TYR A 258 -17.54 10.84 2.97
C TYR A 258 -16.79 10.12 1.85
N GLY A 259 -16.00 9.11 2.21
CA GLY A 259 -15.20 8.31 1.28
C GLY A 259 -13.82 8.01 1.87
N ILE A 260 -13.74 7.83 3.21
CA ILE A 260 -12.48 7.48 3.86
C ILE A 260 -12.13 6.05 3.49
N SER A 261 -10.98 5.88 2.83
CA SER A 261 -10.51 4.60 2.32
C SER A 261 -9.01 4.62 2.09
N GLU A 262 -8.48 3.48 1.71
CA GLU A 262 -7.11 3.32 1.25
C GLU A 262 -6.86 4.20 0.01
N SER A 263 -5.79 5.00 0.05
CA SER A 263 -5.50 5.94 -1.05
C SER A 263 -4.11 6.57 -0.92
N GLY A 264 -3.70 7.26 -1.98
CA GLY A 264 -2.61 8.22 -1.91
C GLY A 264 -2.94 9.36 -0.94
N TYR A 265 -1.94 9.93 -0.29
CA TYR A 265 -2.10 11.05 0.63
C TYR A 265 -0.97 12.08 0.50
N TYR A 266 -1.13 13.25 1.12
CA TYR A 266 -0.21 14.37 0.97
C TYR A 266 1.06 14.17 1.80
N ALA A 267 1.84 13.17 1.44
CA ALA A 267 3.22 12.93 1.83
C ALA A 267 3.96 12.34 0.63
N PHE A 268 5.25 12.51 0.56
CA PHE A 268 6.04 12.20 -0.62
C PHE A 268 7.21 11.29 -0.26
N ASP A 269 7.57 10.43 -1.20
CA ASP A 269 8.85 9.73 -1.16
C ASP A 269 9.98 10.62 -1.71
N TYR A 270 11.18 10.05 -1.80
CA TYR A 270 12.36 10.75 -2.31
C TYR A 270 12.20 11.21 -3.78
N ASP A 271 11.44 10.46 -4.58
CA ASP A 271 11.18 10.76 -6.00
C ASP A 271 9.95 11.66 -6.19
N MET A 272 9.45 12.26 -5.11
CA MET A 272 8.27 13.12 -5.09
C MET A 272 6.97 12.40 -5.50
N ASN A 273 6.90 11.07 -5.37
CA ASN A 273 5.66 10.34 -5.50
C ASN A 273 4.84 10.43 -4.22
N TYR A 274 3.53 10.53 -4.36
CA TYR A 274 2.62 10.47 -3.23
C TYR A 274 2.74 9.12 -2.52
N GLN A 275 2.78 9.17 -1.19
CA GLN A 275 2.71 7.98 -0.36
C GLN A 275 1.29 7.40 -0.37
N TYR A 276 1.16 6.11 -0.05
CA TYR A 276 -0.08 5.35 -0.10
C TYR A 276 -0.27 4.52 1.16
N LYS A 277 -1.48 4.54 1.75
CA LYS A 277 -1.85 3.66 2.86
C LYS A 277 -3.35 3.56 3.07
N ALA A 278 -3.75 2.67 3.99
CA ALA A 278 -5.13 2.50 4.43
C ALA A 278 -5.54 3.62 5.42
N PHE A 279 -6.72 4.22 5.19
CA PHE A 279 -7.42 5.12 6.10
C PHE A 279 -8.80 4.56 6.38
N GLY A 280 -9.26 4.62 7.62
CA GLY A 280 -10.53 4.03 8.00
C GLY A 280 -11.34 4.90 8.95
N VAL A 281 -12.57 4.45 9.16
CA VAL A 281 -13.52 5.14 10.04
C VAL A 281 -13.55 4.46 11.41
N PRO A 282 -13.41 5.23 12.52
CA PRO A 282 -13.56 4.69 13.87
C PRO A 282 -14.88 3.95 14.08
N GLY A 283 -14.78 2.76 14.67
CA GLY A 283 -15.91 1.89 14.92
C GLY A 283 -16.21 0.86 13.82
N LEU A 284 -15.46 0.90 12.69
CA LEU A 284 -15.50 -0.12 11.64
C LEU A 284 -14.25 -1.01 11.62
N GLY A 285 -13.13 -0.52 12.14
CA GLY A 285 -11.86 -1.27 12.17
C GLY A 285 -11.39 -1.57 13.59
N PHE A 286 -10.56 -2.62 13.72
CA PHE A 286 -9.85 -2.93 14.96
C PHE A 286 -8.67 -2.00 15.20
N GLN A 287 -8.10 -1.41 14.15
CA GLN A 287 -6.98 -0.48 14.24
C GLN A 287 -7.36 0.73 15.10
N ARG A 288 -6.42 1.14 15.97
CA ARG A 288 -6.56 2.33 16.82
C ARG A 288 -6.00 3.56 16.12
N GLY A 289 -6.49 4.75 16.51
CA GLY A 289 -5.97 6.02 16.01
C GLY A 289 -6.49 6.41 14.63
N LEU A 290 -7.51 5.74 14.11
CA LEU A 290 -8.12 6.07 12.81
C LEU A 290 -8.65 7.50 12.74
N GLU A 291 -9.03 8.08 13.90
CA GLU A 291 -9.52 9.45 14.02
C GLU A 291 -8.44 10.54 13.83
N LYS A 292 -7.16 10.16 13.89
CA LYS A 292 -6.04 11.11 13.79
C LYS A 292 -5.80 11.60 12.36
N GLU A 293 -6.26 10.86 11.37
CA GLU A 293 -6.03 11.15 9.96
C GLU A 293 -7.36 11.26 9.22
N LEU A 294 -7.39 12.15 8.25
CA LEU A 294 -8.59 12.44 7.47
C LEU A 294 -8.22 12.58 5.99
N VAL A 295 -8.26 11.47 5.28
CA VAL A 295 -8.02 11.40 3.84
C VAL A 295 -9.26 10.83 3.18
N LEU A 296 -9.75 11.55 2.17
CA LEU A 296 -11.02 11.31 1.51
C LEU A 296 -10.77 10.92 0.06
N ALA A 297 -11.25 9.77 -0.36
CA ALA A 297 -11.06 9.22 -1.70
C ALA A 297 -12.39 9.20 -2.50
N PRO A 298 -12.49 9.95 -3.60
CA PRO A 298 -13.72 9.98 -4.41
C PRO A 298 -14.16 8.62 -4.94
N TYR A 299 -13.21 7.72 -5.29
CA TYR A 299 -13.53 6.39 -5.78
C TYR A 299 -14.32 5.57 -4.75
N ALA A 300 -14.00 5.72 -3.47
CA ALA A 300 -14.70 5.03 -2.39
C ALA A 300 -16.14 5.55 -2.23
N ALA A 301 -16.34 6.85 -2.41
CA ALA A 301 -17.68 7.44 -2.44
C ALA A 301 -18.50 6.94 -3.64
N ILE A 302 -17.85 6.73 -4.80
CA ILE A 302 -18.49 6.13 -5.99
C ILE A 302 -18.85 4.68 -5.71
N MET A 303 -17.97 3.87 -5.11
CA MET A 303 -18.27 2.49 -4.72
C MET A 303 -19.48 2.37 -3.79
N ALA A 304 -19.78 3.40 -3.00
CA ALA A 304 -20.94 3.41 -2.10
C ALA A 304 -22.28 3.74 -2.78
N LEU A 305 -22.29 4.21 -4.03
CA LEU A 305 -23.50 4.61 -4.76
C LEU A 305 -24.61 3.55 -4.77
N PRO A 306 -24.33 2.24 -4.92
CA PRO A 306 -25.39 1.21 -4.93
C PRO A 306 -26.25 1.17 -3.67
N TRP A 307 -25.77 1.69 -2.54
CA TRP A 307 -26.51 1.70 -1.27
C TRP A 307 -27.25 3.01 -0.98
N ASP A 308 -26.85 4.13 -1.60
CA ASP A 308 -27.55 5.42 -1.48
C ASP A 308 -27.13 6.38 -2.61
N ILE A 309 -27.76 6.25 -3.76
CA ILE A 309 -27.46 7.05 -4.96
C ILE A 309 -27.63 8.55 -4.67
N LYS A 310 -28.75 8.94 -4.03
CA LYS A 310 -29.08 10.35 -3.79
C LYS A 310 -28.03 11.03 -2.90
N ALA A 311 -27.68 10.41 -1.79
CA ALA A 311 -26.65 10.95 -0.90
C ALA A 311 -25.26 10.88 -1.57
N GLY A 312 -24.98 9.84 -2.35
CA GLY A 312 -23.73 9.70 -3.09
C GLY A 312 -23.51 10.81 -4.13
N MET A 313 -24.51 11.10 -4.92
CA MET A 313 -24.44 12.20 -5.90
C MET A 313 -24.26 13.57 -5.23
N ALA A 314 -24.95 13.83 -4.12
CA ALA A 314 -24.74 15.05 -3.35
C ALA A 314 -23.32 15.13 -2.76
N ASN A 315 -22.77 13.99 -2.33
CA ASN A 315 -21.41 13.90 -1.81
C ASN A 315 -20.35 14.13 -2.89
N LEU A 316 -20.55 13.62 -4.10
CA LEU A 316 -19.63 13.84 -5.22
C LEU A 316 -19.58 15.33 -5.65
N ARG A 317 -20.70 16.06 -5.58
CA ARG A 317 -20.71 17.52 -5.77
C ARG A 317 -19.85 18.25 -4.74
N ARG A 318 -19.86 17.81 -3.47
CA ARG A 318 -18.97 18.38 -2.45
C ARG A 318 -17.49 18.14 -2.76
N TYR A 319 -17.12 17.00 -3.39
CA TYR A 319 -15.76 16.77 -3.87
C TYR A 319 -15.40 17.74 -5.02
N GLU A 320 -16.34 18.06 -5.90
CA GLU A 320 -16.16 19.07 -6.95
C GLU A 320 -15.95 20.47 -6.34
N GLU A 321 -16.77 20.86 -5.35
CA GLU A 321 -16.68 22.14 -4.64
C GLU A 321 -15.33 22.36 -3.95
N ILE A 322 -14.69 21.30 -3.45
CA ILE A 322 -13.36 21.37 -2.83
C ILE A 322 -12.21 21.17 -3.83
N GLY A 323 -12.50 21.15 -5.14
CA GLY A 323 -11.50 21.11 -6.20
C GLY A 323 -10.86 19.74 -6.45
N ALA A 324 -11.53 18.65 -6.06
CA ALA A 324 -11.07 17.30 -6.28
C ALA A 324 -11.26 16.79 -7.72
N VAL A 325 -11.84 17.60 -8.61
CA VAL A 325 -12.06 17.29 -10.02
C VAL A 325 -11.05 18.02 -10.88
N GLY A 326 -10.41 17.33 -11.79
CA GLY A 326 -9.48 17.86 -12.76
C GLY A 326 -9.89 17.52 -14.21
N PRO A 327 -9.04 17.82 -15.19
CA PRO A 327 -9.34 17.55 -16.61
C PRO A 327 -9.52 16.07 -16.94
N TYR A 328 -9.04 15.17 -16.08
CA TYR A 328 -9.16 13.72 -16.21
C TYR A 328 -10.18 13.09 -15.23
N GLY A 329 -11.06 13.90 -14.62
CA GLY A 329 -12.04 13.46 -13.65
C GLY A 329 -11.59 13.64 -12.20
N PHE A 330 -12.13 12.82 -11.30
CA PHE A 330 -11.78 12.87 -9.89
C PHE A 330 -10.34 12.47 -9.65
N CYS A 331 -9.59 13.34 -8.94
CA CYS A 331 -8.26 13.03 -8.44
C CYS A 331 -8.33 11.92 -7.39
N GLU A 332 -7.18 11.36 -7.04
CA GLU A 332 -7.03 10.20 -6.14
C GLU A 332 -7.66 10.42 -4.78
N ALA A 333 -7.31 11.52 -4.12
CA ALA A 333 -7.79 11.81 -2.79
C ALA A 333 -7.73 13.31 -2.44
N VAL A 334 -8.33 13.65 -1.30
CA VAL A 334 -8.21 14.96 -0.64
C VAL A 334 -7.73 14.71 0.78
N ASP A 335 -6.52 15.13 1.11
CA ASP A 335 -5.96 15.06 2.46
C ASP A 335 -6.37 16.28 3.27
N MET A 336 -7.04 16.05 4.39
CA MET A 336 -7.49 17.07 5.37
C MET A 336 -6.83 16.86 6.73
N THR A 337 -5.76 16.08 6.81
CA THR A 337 -5.04 15.79 8.05
C THR A 337 -4.19 16.99 8.46
N ALA A 338 -4.62 17.70 9.50
CA ALA A 338 -4.00 18.97 9.91
C ALA A 338 -2.47 18.88 10.13
N SER A 339 -1.96 17.75 10.64
CA SER A 339 -0.52 17.55 10.88
C SER A 339 0.34 17.45 9.61
N ARG A 340 -0.26 17.27 8.45
CA ARG A 340 0.44 17.16 7.14
C ARG A 340 0.25 18.37 6.25
N LEU A 341 -0.71 19.22 6.58
CA LEU A 341 -1.00 20.38 5.75
C LEU A 341 -0.08 21.54 6.08
N PRO A 342 0.35 22.32 5.07
CA PRO A 342 0.99 23.60 5.30
C PRO A 342 0.13 24.53 6.15
N GLU A 343 0.79 25.42 6.90
CA GLU A 343 0.10 26.37 7.77
C GLU A 343 -0.91 27.23 6.98
N GLY A 344 -2.14 27.30 7.47
CA GLY A 344 -3.25 28.03 6.83
C GLY A 344 -4.06 27.24 5.81
N ASP A 345 -3.60 26.06 5.36
CA ASP A 345 -4.36 25.23 4.44
C ASP A 345 -5.39 24.38 5.18
N LYS A 346 -6.57 24.21 4.55
CA LYS A 346 -7.64 23.35 5.07
C LYS A 346 -7.63 21.96 4.47
N HIS A 347 -7.06 21.81 3.28
CA HIS A 347 -6.95 20.54 2.57
C HIS A 347 -5.93 20.62 1.44
N ARG A 348 -5.45 19.45 0.98
CA ARG A 348 -4.64 19.29 -0.23
C ARG A 348 -5.20 18.18 -1.11
N VAL A 349 -5.32 18.46 -2.40
CA VAL A 349 -5.74 17.49 -3.39
C VAL A 349 -4.53 16.65 -3.82
N VAL A 350 -4.65 15.35 -3.71
CA VAL A 350 -3.66 14.37 -4.20
C VAL A 350 -3.89 14.18 -5.69
N ARG A 351 -3.07 14.86 -6.49
CA ARG A 351 -3.22 14.95 -7.95
C ARG A 351 -2.54 13.78 -8.66
N SER A 352 -2.98 12.56 -8.33
CA SER A 352 -2.62 11.33 -8.99
C SER A 352 -3.87 10.55 -9.38
N PHE A 353 -3.71 9.46 -10.12
CA PHE A 353 -4.79 8.60 -10.58
C PHE A 353 -4.32 7.15 -10.47
N MET A 354 -4.87 6.41 -9.53
CA MET A 354 -4.60 4.97 -9.42
C MET A 354 -5.50 4.21 -10.39
N ALA A 355 -4.90 3.45 -11.30
CA ALA A 355 -5.64 2.72 -12.34
C ALA A 355 -6.72 1.81 -11.76
N HIS A 356 -6.43 1.12 -10.65
CA HIS A 356 -7.39 0.24 -9.99
C HIS A 356 -8.56 1.02 -9.35
N HIS A 357 -8.33 2.20 -8.76
CA HIS A 357 -9.40 3.04 -8.21
C HIS A 357 -10.33 3.59 -9.29
N GLN A 358 -9.76 4.00 -10.43
CA GLN A 358 -10.55 4.42 -11.59
C GLN A 358 -11.34 3.23 -12.17
N GLY A 359 -10.70 2.06 -12.26
CA GLY A 359 -11.35 0.82 -12.68
C GLY A 359 -12.51 0.42 -11.78
N MET A 360 -12.35 0.48 -10.45
CA MET A 360 -13.43 0.21 -9.48
C MET A 360 -14.58 1.20 -9.60
N SER A 361 -14.28 2.48 -9.84
CA SER A 361 -15.29 3.52 -10.09
C SER A 361 -16.11 3.20 -11.34
N LEU A 362 -15.45 2.91 -12.47
CA LEU A 362 -16.11 2.53 -13.72
C LEU A 362 -16.93 1.24 -13.58
N LEU A 363 -16.40 0.26 -12.86
CA LEU A 363 -17.07 -1.01 -12.61
C LEU A 363 -18.34 -0.82 -11.77
N THR A 364 -18.27 0.01 -10.73
CA THR A 364 -19.43 0.37 -9.90
C THR A 364 -20.51 1.01 -10.75
N LEU A 365 -20.15 2.00 -11.57
CA LEU A 365 -21.10 2.68 -12.46
C LEU A 365 -21.67 1.71 -13.50
N GLY A 366 -20.84 0.86 -14.11
CA GLY A 366 -21.29 -0.19 -15.03
C GLY A 366 -22.29 -1.16 -14.38
N ASN A 367 -21.98 -1.62 -13.16
CA ASN A 367 -22.88 -2.51 -12.41
C ASN A 367 -24.19 -1.80 -12.01
N LEU A 368 -24.13 -0.52 -11.67
CA LEU A 368 -25.29 0.26 -11.27
C LEU A 368 -26.25 0.56 -12.44
N LEU A 369 -25.69 0.92 -13.61
CA LEU A 369 -26.43 1.38 -14.78
C LEU A 369 -26.89 0.21 -15.67
N LEU A 370 -26.20 -0.94 -15.65
CA LEU A 370 -26.40 -2.06 -16.58
C LEU A 370 -26.81 -3.38 -15.90
N GLU A 371 -27.51 -3.31 -14.76
CA GLU A 371 -28.01 -4.50 -14.03
C GLU A 371 -26.92 -5.48 -13.60
N ARG A 372 -25.79 -4.97 -13.11
CA ARG A 372 -24.65 -5.74 -12.55
C ARG A 372 -23.98 -6.74 -13.53
N PRO A 373 -23.66 -6.35 -14.75
CA PRO A 373 -23.16 -7.28 -15.75
C PRO A 373 -21.87 -7.99 -15.32
N MET A 374 -20.99 -7.33 -14.57
CA MET A 374 -19.73 -7.94 -14.14
C MET A 374 -19.94 -8.92 -12.99
N THR A 375 -20.87 -8.64 -12.09
CA THR A 375 -21.29 -9.58 -11.03
C THR A 375 -21.92 -10.83 -11.64
N GLU A 376 -22.86 -10.66 -12.59
CA GLU A 376 -23.51 -11.80 -13.25
C GLU A 376 -22.52 -12.65 -14.07
N ARG A 377 -21.58 -12.02 -14.77
CA ARG A 377 -20.51 -12.72 -15.50
C ARG A 377 -19.61 -13.53 -14.57
N PHE A 378 -19.21 -12.94 -13.45
CA PHE A 378 -18.39 -13.66 -12.47
C PHE A 378 -19.12 -14.91 -11.93
N HIS A 379 -20.40 -14.77 -11.62
CA HIS A 379 -21.23 -15.83 -11.07
C HIS A 379 -21.80 -16.82 -12.13
N ALA A 380 -21.60 -16.55 -13.40
CA ALA A 380 -21.91 -17.51 -14.48
C ALA A 380 -20.81 -18.60 -14.64
N ASP A 381 -19.67 -18.48 -13.96
CA ASP A 381 -18.69 -19.57 -13.89
C ASP A 381 -19.21 -20.71 -13.00
N PRO A 382 -19.25 -21.96 -13.46
CA PRO A 382 -19.83 -23.06 -12.69
C PRO A 382 -19.16 -23.33 -11.34
N ARG A 383 -17.87 -23.03 -11.20
CA ARG A 383 -17.13 -23.15 -9.92
C ARG A 383 -17.61 -22.11 -8.93
N VAL A 384 -17.78 -20.87 -9.39
CA VAL A 384 -18.28 -19.75 -8.60
C VAL A 384 -19.72 -19.99 -8.18
N GLU A 385 -20.58 -20.42 -9.10
CA GLU A 385 -21.99 -20.78 -8.85
C GLU A 385 -22.10 -21.88 -7.77
N ALA A 386 -21.30 -22.94 -7.90
CA ALA A 386 -21.30 -24.05 -6.93
C ALA A 386 -20.90 -23.60 -5.50
N ALA A 387 -20.10 -22.54 -5.35
CA ALA A 387 -19.66 -22.01 -4.07
C ALA A 387 -20.57 -20.89 -3.51
N GLU A 388 -21.58 -20.41 -4.26
CA GLU A 388 -22.40 -19.24 -3.87
C GLU A 388 -23.08 -19.38 -2.51
N LEU A 389 -23.34 -20.60 -2.05
CA LEU A 389 -24.03 -20.83 -0.78
C LEU A 389 -23.30 -20.19 0.42
N ILE A 390 -21.97 -20.17 0.41
CA ILE A 390 -21.18 -19.57 1.50
C ILE A 390 -21.33 -18.05 1.60
N LEU A 391 -21.78 -17.37 0.54
CA LEU A 391 -22.05 -15.93 0.53
C LEU A 391 -23.39 -15.57 1.18
N GLN A 392 -24.26 -16.57 1.44
CA GLN A 392 -25.60 -16.36 2.02
C GLN A 392 -25.61 -16.41 3.54
N GLU A 393 -24.45 -16.42 4.17
CA GLU A 393 -24.29 -16.46 5.62
C GLU A 393 -25.13 -15.37 6.29
N ARG A 394 -25.86 -15.76 7.34
CA ARG A 394 -26.72 -14.87 8.11
C ARG A 394 -26.13 -14.58 9.47
N ILE A 395 -26.46 -13.43 10.02
CA ILE A 395 -26.08 -13.07 11.39
C ILE A 395 -26.91 -13.89 12.37
N PRO A 396 -26.28 -14.61 13.33
CA PRO A 396 -27.00 -15.31 14.37
C PRO A 396 -27.85 -14.35 15.23
N GLU A 397 -29.04 -14.76 15.65
CA GLU A 397 -29.94 -13.91 16.46
C GLU A 397 -29.31 -13.44 17.78
N LYS A 398 -28.45 -14.27 18.37
CA LYS A 398 -27.73 -14.00 19.63
C LYS A 398 -26.24 -13.74 19.42
N ALA A 399 -25.86 -13.09 18.30
CA ALA A 399 -24.46 -12.77 18.05
C ALA A 399 -23.90 -11.81 19.12
N ALA A 400 -22.74 -12.14 19.64
CA ALA A 400 -21.96 -11.22 20.49
C ALA A 400 -21.52 -10.01 19.65
N VAL A 401 -21.79 -8.81 20.12
CA VAL A 401 -21.39 -7.56 19.48
C VAL A 401 -20.24 -6.96 20.26
N ILE A 402 -19.16 -6.71 19.58
CA ILE A 402 -18.03 -5.95 20.11
C ILE A 402 -18.48 -4.49 20.16
N ALA A 403 -18.59 -3.91 21.37
CA ALA A 403 -18.83 -2.48 21.47
C ALA A 403 -17.65 -1.76 20.86
N PRO A 404 -17.83 -0.92 19.80
CA PRO A 404 -16.75 -0.03 19.39
C PRO A 404 -16.36 0.76 20.62
N GLN A 405 -15.08 0.89 20.89
CA GLN A 405 -14.64 1.85 21.90
C GLN A 405 -15.08 3.23 21.40
N ALA A 406 -16.25 3.66 21.86
CA ALA A 406 -16.77 4.97 21.58
C ALA A 406 -15.87 5.96 22.33
N LEU A 407 -14.87 6.48 21.67
CA LEU A 407 -14.33 7.79 22.00
C LEU A 407 -15.48 8.76 21.72
N LYS A 408 -16.20 9.15 22.79
CA LYS A 408 -17.14 10.25 22.71
C LYS A 408 -16.38 11.45 22.18
N PRO A 409 -16.81 12.11 21.09
CA PRO A 409 -16.30 13.42 20.73
C PRO A 409 -16.46 14.31 21.96
N GLY A 410 -15.39 14.77 22.57
CA GLY A 410 -15.42 15.65 23.74
C GLY A 410 -15.02 15.04 25.08
N SER A 411 -14.70 13.73 25.19
CA SER A 411 -14.08 13.18 26.40
C SER A 411 -12.58 12.82 26.21
N ALA A 412 -11.95 13.27 25.13
CA ALA A 412 -10.56 13.52 25.20
C ALA A 412 -10.41 14.67 26.23
N ARG A 413 -10.19 14.33 27.51
CA ARG A 413 -9.28 15.14 28.28
C ARG A 413 -8.11 15.32 27.32
N SER A 414 -7.88 16.57 26.90
CA SER A 414 -6.61 16.97 26.34
C SER A 414 -5.60 16.33 27.26
N ALA A 415 -4.99 15.21 26.86
CA ALA A 415 -3.65 14.95 27.29
C ALA A 415 -2.99 16.31 27.02
N PRO A 416 -2.31 16.92 28.02
CA PRO A 416 -1.61 18.17 27.79
C PRO A 416 -0.95 17.98 26.47
N ALA A 417 -1.12 18.94 25.53
CA ALA A 417 -0.53 18.89 24.22
C ALA A 417 0.87 18.37 24.46
N GLU A 418 1.14 17.12 24.16
CA GLU A 418 2.49 16.62 24.15
C GLU A 418 3.13 17.55 23.15
N ASP A 419 3.92 18.42 23.69
CA ASP A 419 4.80 19.35 23.01
C ASP A 419 5.28 18.57 21.79
N GLY A 420 4.94 18.96 20.56
CA GLY A 420 4.93 18.16 19.33
C GLY A 420 6.27 17.49 18.94
N ARG A 421 6.92 16.93 19.91
CA ARG A 421 8.13 16.13 19.80
C ARG A 421 7.74 14.67 19.68
N TYR A 422 7.71 14.19 18.46
CA TYR A 422 7.70 12.75 18.18
C TYR A 422 9.04 12.17 18.65
N ILE A 423 9.10 11.74 19.92
CA ILE A 423 10.26 11.05 20.50
C ILE A 423 9.86 9.59 20.70
N ARG A 424 10.58 8.67 20.03
CA ARG A 424 10.51 7.23 20.31
C ARG A 424 11.60 6.89 21.32
N GLU A 425 11.25 6.29 22.44
CA GLU A 425 12.20 5.91 23.49
C GLU A 425 12.38 4.40 23.55
N PHE A 426 13.63 3.98 23.61
CA PHE A 426 14.06 2.58 23.69
C PHE A 426 14.90 2.40 24.96
N ARG A 427 14.38 1.66 25.93
CA ARG A 427 15.10 1.31 27.18
C ARG A 427 15.97 0.08 27.01
N HIS A 428 15.68 -0.74 26.00
CA HIS A 428 16.49 -1.87 25.57
C HIS A 428 16.90 -1.59 24.12
N PRO A 429 18.16 -1.17 23.90
CA PRO A 429 18.61 -0.77 22.55
C PRO A 429 18.75 -1.93 21.58
N VAL A 430 18.83 -3.17 22.06
CA VAL A 430 18.84 -4.37 21.22
C VAL A 430 17.42 -4.90 21.10
N THR A 431 16.91 -4.92 19.88
CA THR A 431 15.58 -5.41 19.52
C THR A 431 15.69 -6.50 18.46
N ASP A 432 14.68 -7.36 18.33
CA ASP A 432 14.66 -8.46 17.34
C ASP A 432 14.79 -7.94 15.90
N VAL A 433 14.30 -6.75 15.64
CA VAL A 433 14.49 -6.01 14.40
C VAL A 433 15.11 -4.66 14.75
N PRO A 434 16.22 -4.24 14.10
CA PRO A 434 16.83 -2.96 14.38
C PRO A 434 15.86 -1.79 14.21
N GLU A 435 15.62 -1.06 15.29
CA GLU A 435 14.86 0.18 15.26
C GLU A 435 15.77 1.31 14.77
N VAL A 436 15.34 2.04 13.74
CA VAL A 436 16.17 3.04 13.06
C VAL A 436 15.62 4.44 13.16
N ASN A 437 16.52 5.43 13.14
CA ASN A 437 16.24 6.83 12.90
C ASN A 437 16.96 7.29 11.64
N VAL A 438 16.25 7.98 10.76
CA VAL A 438 16.78 8.55 9.51
C VAL A 438 16.86 10.07 9.68
N LEU A 439 18.06 10.60 9.68
CA LEU A 439 18.32 12.04 9.82
C LEU A 439 18.91 12.55 8.50
N SER A 440 18.26 13.51 7.87
CA SER A 440 18.63 13.96 6.53
C SER A 440 18.39 15.46 6.34
N ASN A 441 19.25 16.09 5.54
CA ASN A 441 19.05 17.46 5.04
C ASN A 441 18.71 17.50 3.54
N GLY A 442 18.35 16.33 2.94
CA GLY A 442 18.02 16.20 1.53
C GLY A 442 19.18 15.78 0.62
N SER A 443 20.42 16.19 0.91
CA SER A 443 21.64 15.81 0.15
C SER A 443 22.53 14.84 0.92
N PHE A 444 22.39 14.81 2.22
CA PHE A 444 23.15 14.00 3.15
C PHE A 444 22.17 13.26 4.09
N THR A 445 22.43 12.01 4.35
CA THR A 445 21.61 11.16 5.19
C THR A 445 22.49 10.34 6.11
N THR A 446 22.16 10.34 7.40
CA THR A 446 22.67 9.37 8.36
C THR A 446 21.54 8.52 8.89
N ILE A 447 21.75 7.22 8.94
CA ILE A 447 20.85 6.25 9.55
C ILE A 447 21.53 5.74 10.82
N VAL A 448 20.77 5.76 11.93
CA VAL A 448 21.28 5.33 13.23
C VAL A 448 20.28 4.36 13.84
N THR A 449 20.75 3.20 14.32
CA THR A 449 19.92 2.23 15.02
C THR A 449 19.82 2.54 16.51
N ALA A 450 18.84 1.94 17.20
CA ALA A 450 18.72 2.06 18.66
C ALA A 450 19.95 1.51 19.42
N ALA A 451 20.65 0.56 18.84
CA ALA A 451 21.92 0.07 19.35
C ALA A 451 23.09 1.03 19.11
N GLY A 452 22.94 2.05 18.24
CA GLY A 452 23.98 3.04 17.91
C GLY A 452 24.84 2.69 16.70
N SER A 453 24.53 1.60 15.98
CA SER A 453 25.10 1.29 14.65
C SER A 453 24.44 2.16 13.58
N GLY A 454 24.85 2.01 12.31
CA GLY A 454 24.24 2.73 11.21
C GLY A 454 25.20 3.02 10.06
N PHE A 455 24.85 3.97 9.21
CA PHE A 455 25.70 4.39 8.10
C PHE A 455 25.39 5.81 7.60
N ILE A 456 26.32 6.36 6.86
CA ILE A 456 26.24 7.69 6.28
C ILE A 456 26.25 7.58 4.75
N ARG A 457 25.33 8.33 4.12
CA ARG A 457 25.21 8.44 2.66
C ARG A 457 25.15 9.89 2.21
N SER A 458 25.80 10.22 1.11
CA SER A 458 25.74 11.55 0.50
C SER A 458 25.76 11.45 -1.01
N GLY A 459 24.85 12.13 -1.71
CA GLY A 459 24.83 12.22 -3.16
C GLY A 459 24.82 10.86 -3.89
N GLY A 460 24.16 9.84 -3.35
CA GLY A 460 24.12 8.49 -3.93
C GLY A 460 25.35 7.60 -3.60
N VAL A 461 26.28 8.11 -2.80
CA VAL A 461 27.51 7.43 -2.39
C VAL A 461 27.45 7.06 -0.91
N ASN A 462 27.77 5.81 -0.57
CA ASN A 462 27.99 5.41 0.82
C ASN A 462 29.32 6.01 1.30
N MET A 463 29.24 6.90 2.29
CA MET A 463 30.41 7.48 2.93
C MET A 463 31.06 6.47 3.88
N THR A 464 30.22 5.79 4.69
CA THR A 464 30.64 4.68 5.55
C THR A 464 30.06 3.38 5.05
N ARG A 465 30.72 2.26 5.40
CA ARG A 465 30.26 0.95 5.02
C ARG A 465 29.03 0.52 5.81
N TRP A 466 28.07 -0.06 5.12
CA TRP A 466 26.94 -0.78 5.68
C TRP A 466 26.88 -2.18 5.09
N ARG A 467 26.56 -3.16 5.92
CA ARG A 467 26.15 -4.49 5.50
C ARG A 467 24.96 -4.92 6.30
N GLU A 468 24.02 -5.53 5.61
CA GLU A 468 22.87 -6.15 6.25
C GLU A 468 23.35 -7.41 6.95
N ASP A 469 23.41 -7.37 8.28
CA ASP A 469 23.72 -8.51 9.12
C ASP A 469 22.65 -8.57 10.22
N ALA A 470 21.77 -9.57 10.13
CA ALA A 470 20.68 -9.75 11.07
C ALA A 470 21.14 -10.19 12.48
N LEU A 471 22.40 -10.60 12.61
CA LEU A 471 22.94 -11.13 13.88
C LEU A 471 23.81 -10.10 14.62
N THR A 472 24.48 -9.21 13.89
CA THR A 472 25.40 -8.23 14.48
C THR A 472 25.20 -6.85 13.90
N GLU A 473 24.77 -5.90 14.71
CA GLU A 473 24.79 -4.48 14.36
C GLU A 473 26.23 -3.93 14.52
N SER A 474 27.08 -4.18 13.52
CA SER A 474 28.54 -3.98 13.64
C SER A 474 29.11 -2.84 12.78
N HIS A 475 28.27 -2.03 12.13
CA HIS A 475 28.70 -1.00 11.19
C HIS A 475 28.29 0.39 11.62
N GLY A 476 29.03 1.39 11.14
CA GLY A 476 28.79 2.80 11.35
C GLY A 476 29.91 3.52 12.12
N PRO A 477 29.79 4.84 12.28
CA PRO A 477 30.70 5.58 13.13
C PRO A 477 30.61 5.11 14.57
N ALA A 478 31.73 4.73 15.16
CA ALA A 478 31.83 4.18 16.50
C ALA A 478 32.55 5.16 17.45
N VAL A 479 32.15 5.15 18.70
CA VAL A 479 32.78 5.94 19.77
C VAL A 479 33.14 5.01 20.93
N TYR A 480 34.39 5.00 21.31
CA TYR A 480 34.92 4.24 22.44
C TYR A 480 35.33 5.21 23.54
N ILE A 481 35.01 4.86 24.77
CA ILE A 481 35.43 5.59 25.98
C ILE A 481 36.21 4.61 26.85
N ARG A 482 37.42 5.02 27.23
CA ARG A 482 38.25 4.25 28.13
C ARG A 482 38.56 5.07 29.37
N ASP A 483 38.22 4.56 30.54
CA ASP A 483 38.64 5.12 31.83
C ASP A 483 40.01 4.57 32.20
N LEU A 484 41.03 5.41 32.05
CA LEU A 484 42.42 5.06 32.36
C LEU A 484 42.65 4.96 33.87
N THR A 485 41.75 5.52 34.71
CA THR A 485 41.82 5.46 36.16
C THR A 485 41.18 4.17 36.68
N GLY A 486 39.97 3.84 36.17
CA GLY A 486 39.17 2.70 36.65
C GLY A 486 39.32 1.43 35.81
N GLY A 487 40.02 1.50 34.67
CA GLY A 487 40.22 0.34 33.78
C GLY A 487 39.00 -0.09 32.99
N LEU A 488 37.91 0.71 33.01
CA LEU A 488 36.67 0.42 32.29
C LEU A 488 36.76 0.83 30.82
N PHE A 489 36.04 0.09 29.97
CA PHE A 489 35.98 0.33 28.54
C PHE A 489 34.54 0.15 28.05
N TRP A 490 33.95 1.21 27.45
CA TRP A 490 32.55 1.21 27.02
C TRP A 490 32.32 2.15 25.82
N SER A 491 31.08 2.29 25.42
CA SER A 491 30.59 3.22 24.39
C SER A 491 29.36 3.98 24.90
N PRO A 492 29.06 5.21 24.43
CA PRO A 492 27.82 5.91 24.80
C PRO A 492 26.54 5.18 24.39
N SER A 493 26.62 4.30 23.41
CA SER A 493 25.56 3.41 22.91
C SER A 493 25.92 1.95 23.16
N PHE A 494 25.03 1.02 22.82
CA PHE A 494 25.32 -0.43 22.88
C PHE A 494 26.46 -0.80 21.93
N TYR A 495 26.34 -0.36 20.66
CA TYR A 495 27.42 -0.50 19.67
C TYR A 495 28.50 0.57 19.94
N PRO A 496 29.79 0.25 19.77
CA PRO A 496 30.39 -0.96 19.24
C PRO A 496 30.79 -2.00 20.29
N VAL A 497 30.75 -1.68 21.58
CA VAL A 497 31.29 -2.54 22.64
C VAL A 497 30.38 -3.74 22.96
N GLY A 498 29.08 -3.63 22.67
CA GLY A 498 28.13 -4.72 22.91
C GLY A 498 27.78 -4.95 24.38
N SER A 499 27.92 -3.90 25.23
CA SER A 499 27.60 -3.98 26.66
C SER A 499 26.44 -3.05 27.01
N GLU A 500 25.52 -3.56 27.83
CA GLU A 500 24.48 -2.74 28.46
C GLU A 500 25.08 -2.04 29.68
N GLY A 501 24.90 -0.70 29.75
CA GLY A 501 25.28 0.08 30.92
C GLY A 501 24.09 0.39 31.80
N GLU A 502 24.34 0.95 32.97
CA GLU A 502 23.31 1.37 33.90
C GLU A 502 22.45 2.50 33.27
N GLY A 503 21.12 2.30 33.21
CA GLY A 503 20.19 3.28 32.66
C GLY A 503 20.35 3.52 31.16
N ALA A 504 20.87 2.54 30.41
CA ALA A 504 21.04 2.66 28.96
C ALA A 504 19.70 2.92 28.27
N SER A 505 19.67 3.92 27.41
CA SER A 505 18.49 4.24 26.59
C SER A 505 18.90 4.90 25.28
N ALA A 506 18.05 4.74 24.27
CA ALA A 506 18.10 5.51 23.05
C ALA A 506 16.78 6.25 22.86
N SER A 507 16.81 7.49 22.37
CA SER A 507 15.62 8.25 22.02
C SER A 507 15.78 8.88 20.64
N PHE A 508 14.74 8.75 19.80
CA PHE A 508 14.72 9.21 18.43
C PHE A 508 13.71 10.34 18.25
N GLY A 509 14.23 11.52 17.96
CA GLY A 509 13.47 12.69 17.52
C GLY A 509 13.51 12.85 16.01
N LEU A 510 12.79 13.84 15.49
CA LEU A 510 12.81 14.18 14.07
C LEU A 510 14.13 14.84 13.65
N ASP A 511 14.80 15.48 14.58
CA ASP A 511 16.02 16.28 14.39
C ASP A 511 17.29 15.58 14.84
N LYS A 512 17.19 14.60 15.75
CA LYS A 512 18.34 13.91 16.33
C LYS A 512 18.01 12.56 16.94
N ALA A 513 19.06 11.74 17.11
CA ALA A 513 19.07 10.58 17.98
C ALA A 513 19.89 10.88 19.24
N VAL A 514 19.43 10.44 20.40
CA VAL A 514 20.12 10.64 21.69
C VAL A 514 20.31 9.29 22.36
N PHE A 515 21.55 9.01 22.75
CA PHE A 515 21.93 7.83 23.52
C PHE A 515 22.40 8.27 24.89
N SER A 516 21.94 7.58 25.94
CA SER A 516 22.38 7.86 27.29
C SER A 516 22.65 6.57 28.05
N ARG A 517 23.70 6.59 28.87
CA ARG A 517 24.02 5.49 29.79
C ARG A 517 24.98 5.96 30.87
N LYS A 518 25.14 5.18 31.91
CA LYS A 518 26.11 5.40 32.98
C LYS A 518 27.01 4.17 33.14
N GLU A 519 28.30 4.40 33.30
CA GLU A 519 29.29 3.37 33.54
C GLU A 519 30.32 3.82 34.55
N GLY A 520 30.57 3.01 35.60
CA GLY A 520 31.58 3.32 36.63
C GLY A 520 31.46 4.69 37.30
N GLY A 521 30.25 5.26 37.41
CA GLY A 521 30.00 6.59 37.96
C GLY A 521 30.23 7.73 36.96
N VAL A 522 30.44 7.45 35.69
CA VAL A 522 30.47 8.45 34.61
C VAL A 522 29.19 8.32 33.78
N ALA A 523 28.40 9.40 33.71
CA ALA A 523 27.24 9.50 32.83
C ALA A 523 27.69 9.99 31.45
N ALA A 524 27.27 9.32 30.40
CA ALA A 524 27.54 9.64 29.02
C ALA A 524 26.22 9.91 28.26
N VAL A 525 26.16 11.00 27.53
CA VAL A 525 25.09 11.34 26.61
C VAL A 525 25.70 11.64 25.24
N MET A 526 25.23 10.99 24.20
CA MET A 526 25.64 11.24 22.82
C MET A 526 24.43 11.67 22.01
N GLU A 527 24.48 12.84 21.38
CA GLU A 527 23.49 13.33 20.43
C GLU A 527 24.07 13.17 19.01
N VAL A 528 23.27 12.62 18.09
CA VAL A 528 23.64 12.44 16.68
C VAL A 528 22.63 13.17 15.81
N PHE A 529 23.09 14.01 14.91
CA PHE A 529 22.23 14.76 13.99
C PHE A 529 22.93 15.10 12.67
N ALA A 530 22.13 15.30 11.62
CA ALA A 530 22.63 15.80 10.34
C ALA A 530 22.70 17.33 10.38
N ALA A 531 23.81 17.91 9.92
CA ALA A 531 23.93 19.36 9.82
C ALA A 531 22.91 19.93 8.81
N PRO A 532 22.16 21.00 9.13
CA PRO A 532 21.09 21.50 8.26
C PRO A 532 21.58 21.97 6.88
N GLU A 533 22.73 22.63 6.82
CA GLU A 533 23.21 23.29 5.60
C GLU A 533 24.43 22.61 4.97
N HIS A 534 25.01 21.61 5.62
CA HIS A 534 26.24 20.96 5.15
C HIS A 534 26.08 19.44 5.12
N PRO A 535 26.77 18.74 4.19
CA PRO A 535 26.75 17.29 4.15
C PRO A 535 27.62 16.69 5.26
N ALA A 536 27.17 16.81 6.51
CA ALA A 536 27.91 16.36 7.68
C ALA A 536 26.99 15.73 8.74
N GLU A 537 27.50 14.70 9.41
CA GLU A 537 26.97 14.17 10.66
C GLU A 537 27.74 14.81 11.83
N ILE A 538 27.01 15.21 12.86
CA ILE A 538 27.57 15.76 14.09
C ILE A 538 27.22 14.80 15.24
N ARG A 539 28.23 14.41 16.02
CA ARG A 539 28.10 13.67 17.28
C ARG A 539 28.57 14.52 18.45
N LEU A 540 27.62 14.96 19.25
CA LEU A 540 27.93 15.74 20.47
C LEU A 540 27.94 14.78 21.66
N ILE A 541 29.11 14.61 22.28
CA ILE A 541 29.30 13.72 23.43
C ILE A 541 29.48 14.56 24.67
N ARG A 542 28.64 14.34 25.68
CA ARG A 542 28.71 14.95 27.01
C ARG A 542 29.03 13.86 28.03
N LEU A 543 30.12 14.04 28.77
CA LEU A 543 30.51 13.17 29.87
C LEU A 543 30.42 13.92 31.19
N VAL A 544 29.80 13.31 32.18
CA VAL A 544 29.67 13.90 33.53
C VAL A 544 30.19 12.88 34.54
N ASN A 545 31.23 13.24 35.26
CA ASN A 545 31.75 12.45 36.37
C ASN A 545 30.87 12.68 37.61
N GLU A 546 30.06 11.69 37.94
CA GLU A 546 29.19 11.69 39.12
C GLU A 546 29.85 10.98 40.31
N SER A 547 31.06 10.43 40.13
CA SER A 547 31.83 9.83 41.20
C SER A 547 32.52 10.91 42.04
N ARG A 548 33.04 10.52 43.21
CA ARG A 548 33.82 11.43 44.09
C ARG A 548 35.30 11.53 43.71
N GLU A 549 35.76 10.65 42.84
CA GLU A 549 37.16 10.56 42.43
C GLU A 549 37.38 11.17 41.06
N PRO A 550 38.49 11.87 40.81
CA PRO A 550 38.84 12.36 39.49
C PRO A 550 39.04 11.19 38.51
N ARG A 551 38.59 11.35 37.25
CA ARG A 551 38.70 10.37 36.21
C ARG A 551 39.50 10.89 35.03
N LEU A 552 40.37 10.04 34.48
CA LEU A 552 41.08 10.30 33.25
C LEU A 552 40.47 9.43 32.14
N LEU A 553 39.80 10.08 31.19
CA LEU A 553 39.08 9.40 30.10
C LEU A 553 39.77 9.62 28.77
N GLU A 554 39.90 8.57 28.01
CA GLU A 554 40.32 8.58 26.60
C GLU A 554 39.10 8.33 25.71
N ILE A 555 38.91 9.16 24.68
CA ILE A 555 37.84 9.01 23.72
C ILE A 555 38.50 8.66 22.36
N THR A 556 38.08 7.57 21.78
CA THR A 556 38.53 7.14 20.44
C THR A 556 37.33 6.99 19.52
N THR A 557 37.40 7.62 18.35
CA THR A 557 36.41 7.50 17.30
C THR A 557 36.92 6.61 16.18
N TYR A 558 36.03 5.83 15.56
CA TYR A 558 36.37 4.95 14.45
C TYR A 558 35.24 4.95 13.42
N LEU A 559 35.61 4.90 12.14
CA LEU A 559 34.65 4.68 11.07
C LEU A 559 35.29 3.90 9.91
N GLU A 560 34.49 3.04 9.27
CA GLU A 560 34.89 2.31 8.09
C GLU A 560 34.36 3.02 6.84
N LEU A 561 35.29 3.56 6.04
CA LEU A 561 34.97 4.33 4.85
C LEU A 561 34.72 3.43 3.65
N ALA A 562 33.68 3.75 2.86
CA ALA A 562 33.40 3.15 1.56
C ALA A 562 33.68 4.13 0.42
N LEU A 563 33.19 5.36 0.51
CA LEU A 563 33.32 6.44 -0.48
C LEU A 563 32.96 5.96 -1.90
N ALA A 564 31.96 5.08 -2.03
CA ALA A 564 31.59 4.41 -3.26
C ALA A 564 30.07 4.25 -3.37
N PRO A 565 29.51 4.16 -4.59
CA PRO A 565 28.13 3.70 -4.76
C PRO A 565 27.92 2.33 -4.08
N PRO A 566 26.76 2.07 -3.48
CA PRO A 566 26.49 0.82 -2.74
C PRO A 566 26.84 -0.43 -3.53
N ALA A 567 26.35 -0.56 -4.76
CA ALA A 567 26.58 -1.73 -5.61
C ALA A 567 28.09 -1.99 -5.92
N VAL A 568 28.92 -0.94 -5.91
CA VAL A 568 30.37 -1.07 -6.14
C VAL A 568 31.08 -1.60 -4.89
N ASP A 569 30.64 -1.16 -3.71
CA ASP A 569 31.18 -1.63 -2.43
C ASP A 569 30.73 -3.06 -2.11
N ASP A 570 29.46 -3.39 -2.40
CA ASP A 570 28.87 -4.70 -2.15
C ASP A 570 29.48 -5.79 -3.06
N ALA A 571 29.74 -5.46 -4.33
CA ALA A 571 30.33 -6.41 -5.29
C ALA A 571 31.71 -6.93 -4.87
N HIS A 572 32.60 -6.04 -4.42
CA HIS A 572 33.98 -6.38 -4.03
C HIS A 572 34.53 -5.46 -2.93
N PRO A 573 34.14 -5.63 -1.67
CA PRO A 573 34.50 -4.70 -0.58
C PRO A 573 36.00 -4.54 -0.36
N ALA A 574 36.74 -5.64 -0.38
CA ALA A 574 38.20 -5.61 -0.22
C ALA A 574 38.90 -4.85 -1.38
N PHE A 575 38.42 -5.04 -2.61
CA PHE A 575 38.94 -4.32 -3.77
C PHE A 575 38.54 -2.83 -3.72
N SER A 576 37.33 -2.52 -3.26
CA SER A 576 36.84 -1.14 -3.09
C SER A 576 37.76 -0.33 -2.14
N LYS A 577 38.25 -0.94 -1.06
CA LYS A 577 39.16 -0.31 -0.09
C LYS A 577 40.52 0.14 -0.67
N LEU A 578 41.00 -0.54 -1.72
CA LEU A 578 42.29 -0.19 -2.33
C LEU A 578 42.33 1.21 -2.98
N PHE A 579 41.17 1.79 -3.24
CA PHE A 579 41.04 3.11 -3.84
C PHE A 579 40.86 4.23 -2.81
N VAL A 580 40.65 3.91 -1.53
CA VAL A 580 40.54 4.89 -0.47
C VAL A 580 41.91 5.23 0.06
N GLN A 581 42.26 6.51 0.02
CA GLN A 581 43.49 7.06 0.56
C GLN A 581 43.19 7.97 1.74
N THR A 582 43.97 7.90 2.80
CA THR A 582 43.77 8.68 4.02
C THR A 582 45.02 9.51 4.31
N SER A 583 44.82 10.70 4.87
CA SER A 583 45.88 11.58 5.35
C SER A 583 45.41 12.30 6.59
N TYR A 584 46.34 12.79 7.40
CA TYR A 584 46.10 13.62 8.56
C TYR A 584 46.51 15.07 8.28
N ASP A 585 45.63 15.99 8.52
CA ASP A 585 45.89 17.42 8.47
C ASP A 585 46.22 17.95 9.87
N GLY A 586 47.48 18.26 10.12
CA GLY A 586 47.96 18.74 11.42
C GLY A 586 47.51 20.15 11.79
N ASP A 587 47.11 20.97 10.83
CA ASP A 587 46.67 22.34 11.07
C ASP A 587 45.23 22.37 11.59
N THR A 588 44.37 21.52 11.08
CA THR A 588 42.97 21.39 11.48
C THR A 588 42.71 20.26 12.49
N GLY A 589 43.66 19.33 12.63
CA GLY A 589 43.47 18.11 13.43
C GLY A 589 42.56 17.08 12.78
N ALA A 590 42.24 17.23 11.51
CA ALA A 590 41.28 16.39 10.80
C ALA A 590 41.94 15.22 10.08
N LEU A 591 41.23 14.08 10.04
CA LEU A 591 41.53 12.95 9.14
C LEU A 591 40.80 13.20 7.82
N LEU A 592 41.56 13.23 6.74
CA LEU A 592 41.05 13.39 5.39
C LEU A 592 41.08 12.04 4.68
N ALA A 593 40.03 11.75 3.95
CA ALA A 593 39.97 10.56 3.12
C ALA A 593 39.40 10.90 1.74
N PHE A 594 39.94 10.29 0.71
CA PHE A 594 39.34 10.41 -0.62
C PHE A 594 39.46 9.09 -1.38
N ARG A 595 38.51 8.90 -2.29
CA ARG A 595 38.53 7.77 -3.20
C ARG A 595 39.17 8.19 -4.51
N ARG A 596 40.26 7.50 -4.89
CA ARG A 596 40.87 7.69 -6.20
C ARG A 596 39.92 7.20 -7.30
N PRO A 597 39.53 8.07 -8.26
CA PRO A 597 38.69 7.67 -9.39
C PRO A 597 39.33 6.56 -10.22
N ARG A 598 38.51 5.61 -10.69
CA ARG A 598 38.94 4.53 -11.56
C ARG A 598 38.88 4.89 -13.05
N SER A 599 38.10 5.91 -13.38
CA SER A 599 38.01 6.51 -14.71
C SER A 599 37.89 8.02 -14.63
N PRO A 600 38.15 8.77 -15.72
CA PRO A 600 37.99 10.23 -15.77
C PRO A 600 36.54 10.70 -15.52
N GLU A 601 35.56 9.81 -15.71
CA GLU A 601 34.14 10.11 -15.56
C GLU A 601 33.64 9.89 -14.11
N GLU A 602 34.39 9.15 -13.30
CA GLU A 602 34.08 8.90 -11.90
C GLU A 602 34.33 10.17 -11.04
N LYS A 603 33.31 10.66 -10.34
CA LYS A 603 33.46 11.82 -9.47
C LYS A 603 34.37 11.50 -8.29
N GLN A 604 35.27 12.41 -7.99
CA GLN A 604 36.12 12.33 -6.79
C GLN A 604 35.26 12.59 -5.55
N VAL A 605 35.30 11.68 -4.58
CA VAL A 605 34.56 11.76 -3.32
C VAL A 605 35.52 11.94 -2.17
N TRP A 606 35.24 12.91 -1.30
CA TRP A 606 36.03 13.22 -0.10
C TRP A 606 35.20 12.97 1.16
N GLY A 607 35.87 12.47 2.20
CA GLY A 607 35.37 12.40 3.57
C GLY A 607 36.31 13.13 4.51
N VAL A 608 35.78 13.85 5.47
CA VAL A 608 36.54 14.55 6.52
C VAL A 608 36.01 14.07 7.86
N HIS A 609 36.92 13.74 8.78
CA HIS A 609 36.61 13.37 10.16
C HIS A 609 37.45 14.25 11.08
N ALA A 610 36.77 15.14 11.84
CA ALA A 610 37.37 16.13 12.75
C ALA A 610 36.83 16.02 14.16
#